data_d02ce17921d90bda933743602134def8
#
_entry.id   d02ce17921d90bda933743602134def8
#
_cell.length_a   1.000
_cell.length_b   1.000
_cell.length_c   1.000
_cell.angle_alpha   90.00
_cell.angle_beta   90.00
_cell.angle_gamma   90.00
#
_symmetry.space_group_name_H-M   'P 1'
#
loop_
_entity.id
_entity.type
_entity.pdbx_description
1 polymer ?
#
loop_
_entity_poly.entity_id
_entity_poly.type
_entity_poly.pdbx_seq_one_letter_code
_entity_poly.pdbx_strand_id
1 'polypeptide(L)'
;FYYTAGMHEPGAALSLATNLDVFESLSPEHQKIIEVASGEAHQWNLAQFMNNNGAALQRLQAGGVKVLEFPDTVWDAMGDAATETMDQYAGDDLYDRLRASYNTSMAASSGWIQRSEGAYRAQRDRVMG
;
A
#
# COMPACT_ATOMS: atom_id res chain seq x y z
N PHE A 1 -7.04 16.25 -14.63
CA PHE A 1 -7.84 15.14 -14.09
C PHE A 1 -7.00 14.34 -13.11
N TYR A 2 -7.62 13.87 -12.06
CA TYR A 2 -7.03 12.98 -11.06
C TYR A 2 -7.99 11.82 -10.81
N TYR A 3 -7.56 10.60 -11.07
CA TYR A 3 -8.41 9.42 -10.87
C TYR A 3 -8.06 8.73 -9.56
N THR A 4 -9.07 8.36 -8.80
CA THR A 4 -9.00 7.56 -7.57
C THR A 4 -9.72 6.22 -7.78
N ALA A 5 -9.38 5.17 -7.09
CA ALA A 5 -8.21 4.93 -6.30
C ALA A 5 -7.07 4.40 -7.20
N GLY A 6 -5.80 4.55 -6.75
CA GLY A 6 -4.67 3.99 -7.48
C GLY A 6 -4.63 2.47 -7.34
N MET A 7 -4.94 1.73 -8.40
CA MET A 7 -4.92 0.27 -8.35
C MET A 7 -3.51 -0.31 -8.26
N HIS A 8 -2.56 0.30 -8.97
CA HIS A 8 -1.17 -0.18 -9.05
C HIS A 8 -0.37 0.09 -7.77
N GLU A 9 -0.73 1.13 -7.01
CA GLU A 9 -0.01 1.54 -5.80
C GLU A 9 -0.97 2.28 -4.85
N PRO A 10 -1.80 1.57 -4.10
CA PRO A 10 -2.81 2.19 -3.23
C PRO A 10 -2.20 2.87 -2.00
N GLY A 11 -0.94 2.61 -1.70
CA GLY A 11 -0.19 3.20 -0.59
C GLY A 11 1.31 3.01 -0.79
N ALA A 12 2.12 3.91 -0.23
CA ALA A 12 3.57 3.81 -0.29
C ALA A 12 4.11 3.03 0.93
N ALA A 13 4.82 1.93 0.66
CA ALA A 13 5.67 1.26 1.64
C ALA A 13 7.12 1.54 1.26
N LEU A 14 7.78 2.41 2.02
CA LEU A 14 9.18 2.73 1.80
C LEU A 14 10.08 1.66 2.43
N SER A 15 11.14 1.29 1.73
CA SER A 15 12.15 0.38 2.23
C SER A 15 13.54 1.01 2.14
N LEU A 16 14.37 0.75 3.13
CA LEU A 16 15.80 1.06 3.11
C LEU A 16 16.57 -0.20 2.73
N ALA A 17 17.16 -0.22 1.53
CA ALA A 17 18.04 -1.30 1.11
C ALA A 17 19.49 -0.90 1.39
N THR A 18 20.21 -1.77 2.08
CA THR A 18 21.63 -1.57 2.41
C THR A 18 22.45 -2.75 1.88
N ASN A 19 23.62 -2.48 1.30
CA ASN A 19 24.54 -3.56 0.94
C ASN A 19 24.90 -4.37 2.20
N LEU A 20 24.77 -5.71 2.10
CA LEU A 20 24.92 -6.60 3.26
C LEU A 20 26.31 -6.50 3.88
N ASP A 21 27.39 -6.54 3.06
CA ASP A 21 28.76 -6.49 3.55
C ASP A 21 29.04 -5.17 4.29
N VAL A 22 28.48 -4.06 3.78
CA VAL A 22 28.59 -2.76 4.43
C VAL A 22 27.82 -2.75 5.76
N PHE A 23 26.61 -3.28 5.79
CA PHE A 23 25.79 -3.35 7.00
C PHE A 23 26.47 -4.22 8.07
N GLU A 24 26.99 -5.39 7.69
CA GLU A 24 27.69 -6.30 8.61
C GLU A 24 29.04 -5.75 9.08
N SER A 25 29.66 -4.83 8.34
CA SER A 25 30.89 -4.16 8.77
C SER A 25 30.67 -3.11 9.85
N LEU A 26 29.43 -2.68 10.08
CA LEU A 26 29.09 -1.73 11.13
C LEU A 26 29.09 -2.39 12.52
N SER A 27 29.34 -1.60 13.56
CA SER A 27 29.16 -2.10 14.92
C SER A 27 27.70 -2.48 15.20
N PRO A 28 27.42 -3.40 16.11
CA PRO A 28 26.05 -3.77 16.48
C PRO A 28 25.18 -2.54 16.88
N GLU A 29 25.78 -1.56 17.52
CA GLU A 29 25.09 -0.32 17.89
C GLU A 29 24.66 0.47 16.65
N HIS A 30 25.52 0.60 15.64
CA HIS A 30 25.19 1.30 14.39
C HIS A 30 24.14 0.53 13.57
N GLN A 31 24.24 -0.80 13.51
CA GLN A 31 23.20 -1.63 12.89
C GLN A 31 21.84 -1.38 13.58
N LYS A 32 21.83 -1.34 14.91
CA LYS A 32 20.59 -1.10 15.68
C LYS A 32 20.03 0.31 15.49
N ILE A 33 20.89 1.31 15.37
CA ILE A 33 20.46 2.69 15.05
C ILE A 33 19.76 2.74 13.69
N ILE A 34 20.30 2.07 12.68
CA ILE A 34 19.68 2.02 11.33
C ILE A 34 18.30 1.35 11.39
N GLU A 35 18.18 0.21 12.08
CA GLU A 35 16.91 -0.48 12.25
C GLU A 35 15.85 0.41 12.92
N VAL A 36 16.21 1.04 14.04
CA VAL A 36 15.28 1.89 14.80
C VAL A 36 14.89 3.13 14.01
N ALA A 37 15.86 3.80 13.39
CA ALA A 37 15.60 5.00 12.57
C ALA A 37 14.71 4.67 11.35
N SER A 38 14.91 3.52 10.73
CA SER A 38 14.05 3.05 9.63
C SER A 38 12.61 2.80 10.07
N GLY A 39 12.42 2.19 11.23
CA GLY A 39 11.11 1.98 11.83
C GLY A 39 10.41 3.30 12.18
N GLU A 40 11.11 4.24 12.77
CA GLU A 40 10.60 5.58 13.08
C GLU A 40 10.22 6.34 11.81
N ALA A 41 11.09 6.34 10.81
CA ALA A 41 10.85 7.00 9.53
C ALA A 41 9.60 6.41 8.82
N HIS A 42 9.40 5.09 8.90
CA HIS A 42 8.22 4.45 8.34
C HIS A 42 6.93 4.91 9.04
N GLN A 43 6.88 4.92 10.36
CA GLN A 43 5.72 5.37 11.11
C GLN A 43 5.43 6.86 10.89
N TRP A 44 6.47 7.68 10.90
CA TRP A 44 6.35 9.12 10.63
C TRP A 44 5.79 9.36 9.22
N ASN A 45 6.32 8.67 8.21
CA ASN A 45 5.87 8.78 6.82
C ASN A 45 4.38 8.42 6.69
N LEU A 46 3.95 7.30 7.26
CA LEU A 46 2.55 6.88 7.24
C LEU A 46 1.64 7.92 7.89
N ALA A 47 2.03 8.43 9.08
CA ALA A 47 1.28 9.45 9.78
C ALA A 47 1.18 10.77 8.98
N GLN A 48 2.27 11.18 8.29
CA GLN A 48 2.26 12.37 7.43
C GLN A 48 1.33 12.21 6.23
N PHE A 49 1.34 11.07 5.56
CA PHE A 49 0.39 10.81 4.48
C PHE A 49 -1.05 10.86 4.96
N MET A 50 -1.37 10.18 6.05
CA MET A 50 -2.71 10.19 6.63
C MET A 50 -3.18 11.58 7.03
N ASN A 51 -2.29 12.40 7.57
CA ASN A 51 -2.61 13.76 8.00
C ASN A 51 -2.73 14.75 6.83
N ASN A 52 -1.85 14.65 5.83
CA ASN A 52 -1.70 15.70 4.82
C ASN A 52 -2.52 15.48 3.55
N ASN A 53 -2.83 14.21 3.21
CA ASN A 53 -3.45 13.89 1.92
C ASN A 53 -4.84 14.51 1.78
N GLY A 54 -5.65 14.57 2.84
CA GLY A 54 -6.97 15.20 2.80
C GLY A 54 -6.90 16.68 2.42
N ALA A 55 -6.04 17.43 3.11
CA ALA A 55 -5.84 18.84 2.81
C ALA A 55 -5.19 19.08 1.42
N ALA A 56 -4.31 18.17 0.98
CA ALA A 56 -3.72 18.23 -0.35
C ALA A 56 -4.78 18.02 -1.45
N LEU A 57 -5.67 17.06 -1.27
CA LEU A 57 -6.78 16.82 -2.19
C LEU A 57 -7.70 18.03 -2.30
N GLN A 58 -8.05 18.66 -1.17
CA GLN A 58 -8.86 19.89 -1.17
C GLN A 58 -8.17 21.03 -1.94
N ARG A 59 -6.86 21.21 -1.80
CA ARG A 59 -6.10 22.21 -2.58
C ARG A 59 -6.12 21.91 -4.07
N LEU A 60 -5.98 20.65 -4.47
CA LEU A 60 -6.07 20.24 -5.88
C LEU A 60 -7.44 20.57 -6.46
N GLN A 61 -8.51 20.24 -5.75
CA GLN A 61 -9.88 20.53 -6.17
C GLN A 61 -10.14 22.05 -6.26
N ALA A 62 -9.69 22.83 -5.27
CA ALA A 62 -9.77 24.29 -5.29
C ALA A 62 -8.99 24.91 -6.46
N GLY A 63 -7.89 24.26 -6.90
CA GLY A 63 -7.12 24.62 -8.08
C GLY A 63 -7.75 24.19 -9.41
N GLY A 64 -8.96 23.63 -9.40
CA GLY A 64 -9.69 23.25 -10.60
C GLY A 64 -9.41 21.83 -11.10
N VAL A 65 -8.68 21.01 -10.34
CA VAL A 65 -8.47 19.60 -10.68
C VAL A 65 -9.77 18.82 -10.50
N LYS A 66 -10.19 18.14 -11.55
CA LYS A 66 -11.35 17.23 -11.49
C LYS A 66 -10.89 15.88 -10.93
N VAL A 67 -11.45 15.51 -9.81
CA VAL A 67 -11.25 14.19 -9.17
C VAL A 67 -12.36 13.27 -9.66
N LEU A 68 -11.98 12.16 -10.23
CA LEU A 68 -12.86 11.17 -10.85
C LEU A 68 -12.57 9.77 -10.29
N GLU A 69 -13.50 8.87 -10.44
CA GLU A 69 -13.33 7.46 -10.15
C GLU A 69 -13.21 6.66 -11.45
N PHE A 70 -12.40 5.61 -11.43
CA PHE A 70 -12.38 4.67 -12.54
C PHE A 70 -13.70 3.90 -12.59
N PRO A 71 -14.33 3.71 -13.76
CA PRO A 71 -15.47 2.81 -13.88
C PRO A 71 -15.07 1.35 -13.65
N ASP A 72 -16.04 0.53 -13.21
CA ASP A 72 -15.83 -0.89 -12.90
C ASP A 72 -15.18 -1.65 -14.07
N THR A 73 -15.52 -1.32 -15.30
CA THR A 73 -14.92 -1.95 -16.49
C THR A 73 -13.40 -1.74 -16.60
N VAL A 74 -12.86 -0.65 -16.06
CA VAL A 74 -11.41 -0.42 -15.99
C VAL A 74 -10.81 -1.27 -14.88
N TRP A 75 -11.47 -1.36 -13.72
CA TRP A 75 -11.04 -2.22 -12.61
C TRP A 75 -11.02 -3.69 -13.02
N ASP A 76 -12.06 -4.17 -13.70
CA ASP A 76 -12.16 -5.53 -14.21
C ASP A 76 -11.01 -5.84 -15.18
N ALA A 77 -10.79 -4.97 -16.17
CA ALA A 77 -9.72 -5.15 -17.16
C ALA A 77 -8.32 -5.13 -16.50
N MET A 78 -8.09 -4.30 -15.50
CA MET A 78 -6.82 -4.28 -14.76
C MET A 78 -6.64 -5.54 -13.90
N GLY A 79 -7.72 -6.06 -13.30
CA GLY A 79 -7.71 -7.30 -12.55
C GLY A 79 -7.37 -8.51 -13.42
N ASP A 80 -7.98 -8.60 -14.59
CA ASP A 80 -7.71 -9.64 -15.57
C ASP A 80 -6.26 -9.60 -16.05
N ALA A 81 -5.77 -8.41 -16.44
CA ALA A 81 -4.39 -8.22 -16.88
C ALA A 81 -3.36 -8.54 -15.76
N ALA A 82 -3.66 -8.19 -14.52
CA ALA A 82 -2.81 -8.54 -13.38
C ALA A 82 -2.75 -10.06 -13.18
N THR A 83 -3.88 -10.73 -13.28
CA THR A 83 -3.96 -12.21 -13.16
C THR A 83 -3.19 -12.88 -14.29
N GLU A 84 -3.41 -12.48 -15.53
CA GLU A 84 -2.69 -13.01 -16.69
C GLU A 84 -1.17 -12.82 -16.55
N THR A 85 -0.74 -11.63 -16.11
CA THR A 85 0.67 -11.34 -15.90
C THR A 85 1.28 -12.23 -14.81
N MET A 86 0.58 -12.41 -13.70
CA MET A 86 1.06 -13.28 -12.62
C MET A 86 1.12 -14.75 -13.03
N ASP A 87 0.19 -15.21 -13.85
CA ASP A 87 0.16 -16.60 -14.30
C ASP A 87 1.31 -16.97 -15.26
N GLN A 88 1.90 -15.99 -15.94
CA GLN A 88 3.07 -16.22 -16.81
C GLN A 88 4.31 -16.73 -16.04
N TYR A 89 4.37 -16.50 -14.74
CA TYR A 89 5.49 -16.92 -13.89
C TYR A 89 5.18 -18.19 -13.06
N ALA A 90 4.00 -18.77 -13.23
CA ALA A 90 3.62 -19.99 -12.52
C ALA A 90 4.52 -21.17 -12.91
N GLY A 91 4.92 -21.97 -11.93
CA GLY A 91 5.84 -23.11 -12.10
C GLY A 91 7.28 -22.81 -11.68
N ASP A 92 7.64 -21.57 -11.36
CA ASP A 92 8.87 -21.26 -10.63
C ASP A 92 8.63 -21.48 -9.12
N ASP A 93 9.44 -22.34 -8.49
CA ASP A 93 9.25 -22.74 -7.08
C ASP A 93 9.27 -21.54 -6.11
N LEU A 94 10.19 -20.60 -6.30
CA LEU A 94 10.27 -19.41 -5.45
C LEU A 94 9.06 -18.51 -5.65
N TYR A 95 8.69 -18.27 -6.90
CA TYR A 95 7.53 -17.47 -7.24
C TYR A 95 6.24 -18.05 -6.67
N ASP A 96 6.02 -19.35 -6.86
CA ASP A 96 4.80 -20.04 -6.38
C ASP A 96 4.68 -19.97 -4.85
N ARG A 97 5.79 -20.15 -4.14
CA ARG A 97 5.84 -19.99 -2.68
C ARG A 97 5.55 -18.55 -2.22
N LEU A 98 6.13 -17.57 -2.88
CA LEU A 98 5.86 -16.15 -2.59
C LEU A 98 4.39 -15.79 -2.88
N ARG A 99 3.87 -16.23 -4.02
CA ARG A 99 2.47 -16.02 -4.39
C ARG A 99 1.49 -16.66 -3.40
N ALA A 100 1.76 -17.89 -2.96
CA ALA A 100 0.94 -18.58 -1.97
C ALA A 100 0.96 -17.85 -0.61
N SER A 101 2.13 -17.42 -0.16
CA SER A 101 2.29 -16.63 1.07
C SER A 101 1.55 -15.30 1.00
N TYR A 102 1.71 -14.58 -0.11
CA TYR A 102 1.00 -13.32 -0.36
C TYR A 102 -0.52 -13.51 -0.33
N ASN A 103 -1.05 -14.48 -1.06
CA ASN A 103 -2.48 -14.75 -1.12
C ASN A 103 -3.06 -15.10 0.25
N THR A 104 -2.35 -15.90 1.04
CA THR A 104 -2.74 -16.24 2.42
C THR A 104 -2.80 -15.00 3.31
N SER A 105 -1.78 -14.15 3.25
CA SER A 105 -1.71 -12.91 4.03
C SER A 105 -2.81 -11.93 3.60
N MET A 106 -3.01 -11.78 2.30
CA MET A 106 -4.06 -10.90 1.75
C MET A 106 -5.45 -11.32 2.18
N ALA A 107 -5.77 -12.63 2.10
CA ALA A 107 -7.07 -13.15 2.52
C ALA A 107 -7.35 -12.87 4.01
N ALA A 108 -6.34 -13.10 4.86
CA ALA A 108 -6.44 -12.86 6.30
C ALA A 108 -6.60 -11.36 6.61
N SER A 109 -5.75 -10.52 6.03
CA SER A 109 -5.74 -9.07 6.26
C SER A 109 -7.03 -8.40 5.76
N SER A 110 -7.45 -8.72 4.53
CA SER A 110 -8.68 -8.18 3.95
C SER A 110 -9.92 -8.55 4.76
N GLY A 111 -10.00 -9.82 5.20
CA GLY A 111 -11.10 -10.29 6.04
C GLY A 111 -11.20 -9.57 7.38
N TRP A 112 -10.05 -9.21 7.97
CA TRP A 112 -10.01 -8.42 9.19
C TRP A 112 -10.39 -6.94 8.93
N ILE A 113 -9.74 -6.30 7.95
CA ILE A 113 -9.98 -4.87 7.62
C ILE A 113 -11.45 -4.62 7.29
N GLN A 114 -12.08 -5.51 6.52
CA GLN A 114 -13.51 -5.38 6.20
C GLN A 114 -14.42 -5.41 7.45
N ARG A 115 -14.05 -6.17 8.48
CA ARG A 115 -14.82 -6.30 9.71
C ARG A 115 -14.48 -5.28 10.80
N SER A 116 -13.32 -4.65 10.70
CA SER A 116 -12.82 -3.62 11.62
C SER A 116 -12.97 -2.21 11.04
N GLU A 117 -11.90 -1.63 10.55
CA GLU A 117 -11.88 -0.24 10.07
C GLU A 117 -12.85 -0.01 8.91
N GLY A 118 -12.99 -0.96 8.00
CA GLY A 118 -13.90 -0.88 6.87
C GLY A 118 -15.36 -0.81 7.32
N ALA A 119 -15.76 -1.70 8.22
CA ALA A 119 -17.11 -1.70 8.79
C ALA A 119 -17.39 -0.43 9.61
N TYR A 120 -16.42 -0.02 10.45
CA TYR A 120 -16.54 1.21 11.24
C TYR A 120 -16.70 2.43 10.32
N ARG A 121 -15.85 2.56 9.30
CA ARG A 121 -15.89 3.66 8.35
C ARG A 121 -17.24 3.73 7.64
N ALA A 122 -17.72 2.61 7.11
CA ALA A 122 -19.01 2.55 6.43
C ALA A 122 -20.17 3.00 7.33
N GLN A 123 -20.19 2.57 8.60
CA GLN A 123 -21.24 3.00 9.55
C GLN A 123 -21.10 4.47 9.96
N ARG A 124 -19.88 4.94 10.19
CA ARG A 124 -19.64 6.36 10.50
C ARG A 124 -20.14 7.25 9.36
N ASP A 125 -19.74 6.94 8.12
CA ASP A 125 -20.08 7.75 6.95
C ASP A 125 -21.61 7.72 6.72
N ARG A 126 -22.29 6.62 7.00
CA ARG A 126 -23.76 6.52 6.95
C ARG A 126 -24.47 7.39 8.00
N VAL A 127 -23.89 7.54 9.19
CA VAL A 127 -24.52 8.24 10.33
C VAL A 127 -24.18 9.72 10.34
N MET A 128 -22.97 10.09 9.95
CA MET A 128 -22.45 11.45 10.06
C MET A 128 -22.40 12.19 8.71
N GLY A 129 -22.58 11.50 7.62
CA GLY A 129 -22.82 11.88 6.22
C GLY A 129 -22.18 12.71 5.46
#